data_310fa9edab653ad03701e8e56f636079
#
_entry.id   310fa9edab653ad03701e8e56f636079
#
_cell.length_a   1.000
_cell.length_b   1.000
_cell.length_c   1.000
_cell.angle_alpha   90.00
_cell.angle_beta   90.00
_cell.angle_gamma   90.00
#
_symmetry.space_group_name_H-M   'P 1'
#
loop_
_entity.id
_entity.type
_entity.pdbx_description
1 polymer ?
#
loop_
_entity_poly.entity_id
_entity_poly.type
_entity_poly.pdbx_seq_one_letter_code
_entity_poly.pdbx_strand_id
1 'polypeptide(L)'
;MDNYRLGIFYGLGAYLLWGVLPIYWKLLQHVEAMEILANRFLWSAVFVFLLLLATGKLNIFMQETKAIFSTKKTACCMVLAAIMISFNWGIFIWAVEAGRIVETSMGYYISPLMNVLFGVVFLRERLAKLQIAAVSCAAVGIGVIIVHNGGLPWVALTLPLTFAFYGLLKKIIIAQPMTSILLETLLISPLAAGYLYYLSINEGTVYQSCDMNTLLLLAGAGAVTATPMLLFTACARKLPLNIVGFLQYISPSISLMIGVLIYGEPFTGTTATVFGCIWAGLALFIWSQIRR
;
A
#
# COMPACT_ATOMS: atom_id res chain seq x y z
N MET A 1 0.69 17.24 24.50
CA MET A 1 1.01 15.83 24.23
C MET A 1 2.46 15.77 23.73
N ASP A 2 3.26 14.87 24.29
CA ASP A 2 4.64 14.68 23.88
C ASP A 2 4.68 14.29 22.39
N ASN A 3 5.61 14.85 21.62
CA ASN A 3 5.73 14.61 20.18
C ASN A 3 5.80 13.12 19.83
N TYR A 4 6.40 12.33 20.71
CA TYR A 4 6.50 10.89 20.57
C TYR A 4 5.12 10.19 20.69
N ARG A 5 4.33 10.52 21.70
CA ARG A 5 2.96 9.98 21.88
C ARG A 5 2.06 10.33 20.69
N LEU A 6 2.16 11.58 20.22
CA LEU A 6 1.40 12.01 19.04
C LEU A 6 1.81 11.21 17.79
N GLY A 7 3.09 10.90 17.62
CA GLY A 7 3.59 10.03 16.56
C GLY A 7 3.00 8.62 16.62
N ILE A 8 2.90 8.02 17.82
CA ILE A 8 2.26 6.72 18.02
C ILE A 8 0.78 6.77 17.61
N PHE A 9 0.03 7.79 18.02
CA PHE A 9 -1.38 7.95 17.65
C PHE A 9 -1.56 8.04 16.14
N TYR A 10 -0.71 8.80 15.45
CA TYR A 10 -0.76 8.88 13.99
C TYR A 10 -0.45 7.53 13.33
N GLY A 11 0.54 6.80 13.84
CA GLY A 11 0.90 5.47 13.33
C GLY A 11 -0.21 4.45 13.55
N LEU A 12 -0.76 4.38 14.77
CA LEU A 12 -1.91 3.53 15.06
C LEU A 12 -3.08 3.86 14.16
N GLY A 13 -3.46 5.14 14.03
CA GLY A 13 -4.54 5.57 13.15
C GLY A 13 -4.32 5.16 11.69
N ALA A 14 -3.10 5.33 11.15
CA ALA A 14 -2.77 4.93 9.80
C ALA A 14 -2.93 3.42 9.58
N TYR A 15 -2.32 2.61 10.45
CA TYR A 15 -2.29 1.16 10.27
C TYR A 15 -3.61 0.47 10.63
N LEU A 16 -4.39 1.03 11.56
CA LEU A 16 -5.76 0.59 11.81
C LEU A 16 -6.64 0.85 10.59
N LEU A 17 -6.59 2.05 10.02
CA LEU A 17 -7.34 2.37 8.79
C LEU A 17 -6.94 1.44 7.63
N TRP A 18 -5.64 1.25 7.38
CA TRP A 18 -5.19 0.31 6.35
C TRP A 18 -5.62 -1.13 6.63
N GLY A 19 -5.64 -1.55 7.89
CA GLY A 19 -6.06 -2.90 8.29
C GLY A 19 -7.52 -3.19 7.98
N VAL A 20 -8.40 -2.20 8.11
CA VAL A 20 -9.85 -2.35 7.85
C VAL A 20 -10.25 -2.08 6.39
N LEU A 21 -9.32 -1.65 5.53
CA LEU A 21 -9.60 -1.38 4.11
C LEU A 21 -10.27 -2.53 3.36
N PRO A 22 -9.96 -3.82 3.61
CA PRO A 22 -10.65 -4.92 2.94
C PRO A 22 -12.17 -4.85 3.12
N ILE A 23 -12.66 -4.42 4.29
CA ILE A 23 -14.11 -4.24 4.51
C ILE A 23 -14.66 -3.18 3.56
N TYR A 24 -13.97 -2.04 3.44
CA TYR A 24 -14.40 -0.95 2.57
C TYR A 24 -14.48 -1.40 1.10
N TRP A 25 -13.46 -2.09 0.60
CA TRP A 25 -13.47 -2.55 -0.78
C TRP A 25 -14.49 -3.65 -1.03
N LYS A 26 -14.75 -4.51 -0.04
CA LYS A 26 -15.82 -5.52 -0.12
C LYS A 26 -17.22 -4.93 -0.21
N LEU A 27 -17.47 -3.73 0.34
CA LEU A 27 -18.75 -3.01 0.12
C LEU A 27 -18.96 -2.63 -1.34
N LEU A 28 -17.89 -2.52 -2.11
CA LEU A 28 -17.89 -2.21 -3.54
C LEU A 28 -17.73 -3.44 -4.43
N GLN A 29 -17.84 -4.66 -3.90
CA GLN A 29 -17.60 -5.92 -4.67
C GLN A 29 -18.52 -6.11 -5.88
N HIS A 30 -19.60 -5.35 -6.00
CA HIS A 30 -20.51 -5.34 -7.16
C HIS A 30 -20.04 -4.41 -8.28
N VAL A 31 -18.98 -3.62 -8.04
CA VAL A 31 -18.33 -2.73 -9.01
C VAL A 31 -17.04 -3.37 -9.46
N GLU A 32 -16.72 -3.31 -10.75
CA GLU A 32 -15.50 -3.89 -11.28
C GLU A 32 -14.25 -3.25 -10.63
N ALA A 33 -13.23 -4.07 -10.30
CA ALA A 33 -11.99 -3.64 -9.65
C ALA A 33 -11.30 -2.47 -10.35
N MET A 34 -11.31 -2.46 -11.68
CA MET A 34 -10.69 -1.39 -12.47
C MET A 34 -11.51 -0.10 -12.43
N GLU A 35 -12.84 -0.18 -12.35
CA GLU A 35 -13.70 0.98 -12.15
C GLU A 35 -13.50 1.58 -10.75
N ILE A 36 -13.40 0.74 -9.71
CA ILE A 36 -13.05 1.19 -8.36
C ILE A 36 -11.68 1.88 -8.36
N LEU A 37 -10.68 1.28 -8.99
CA LEU A 37 -9.34 1.83 -9.08
C LEU A 37 -9.31 3.20 -9.78
N ALA A 38 -10.02 3.33 -10.90
CA ALA A 38 -10.11 4.59 -11.62
C ALA A 38 -10.77 5.70 -10.77
N ASN A 39 -11.88 5.39 -10.11
CA ASN A 39 -12.53 6.28 -9.17
C ASN A 39 -11.63 6.67 -8.00
N ARG A 40 -10.88 5.71 -7.45
CA ARG A 40 -9.93 5.94 -6.38
C ARG A 40 -8.89 7.00 -6.74
N PHE A 41 -8.34 6.98 -7.97
CA PHE A 41 -7.40 7.99 -8.43
C PHE A 41 -8.03 9.37 -8.54
N LEU A 42 -9.18 9.48 -9.20
CA LEU A 42 -9.87 10.75 -9.41
C LEU A 42 -10.28 11.40 -8.09
N TRP A 43 -10.95 10.64 -7.22
CA TRP A 43 -11.41 11.15 -5.94
C TRP A 43 -10.27 11.43 -4.95
N SER A 44 -9.16 10.67 -5.02
CA SER A 44 -7.96 10.99 -4.23
C SER A 44 -7.31 12.30 -4.69
N ALA A 45 -7.25 12.55 -6.00
CA ALA A 45 -6.76 13.81 -6.53
C ALA A 45 -7.63 15.00 -6.04
N VAL A 46 -8.96 14.87 -6.14
CA VAL A 46 -9.90 15.89 -5.64
C VAL A 46 -9.73 16.11 -4.14
N PHE A 47 -9.71 15.04 -3.35
CA PHE A 47 -9.61 15.13 -1.90
C PHE A 47 -8.30 15.80 -1.45
N VAL A 48 -7.16 15.38 -1.99
CA VAL A 48 -5.84 15.96 -1.61
C VAL A 48 -5.70 17.38 -2.12
N PHE A 49 -6.26 17.70 -3.30
CA PHE A 49 -6.30 19.07 -3.80
C PHE A 49 -7.10 20.00 -2.88
N LEU A 50 -8.27 19.57 -2.44
CA LEU A 50 -9.10 20.32 -1.47
C LEU A 50 -8.37 20.51 -0.14
N LEU A 51 -7.64 19.49 0.34
CA LEU A 51 -6.81 19.60 1.53
C LEU A 51 -5.65 20.60 1.37
N LEU A 52 -5.01 20.65 0.20
CA LEU A 52 -3.98 21.65 -0.09
C LEU A 52 -4.54 23.07 -0.07
N LEU A 53 -5.75 23.27 -0.63
CA LEU A 53 -6.45 24.55 -0.57
C LEU A 53 -6.78 24.92 0.88
N ALA A 54 -7.40 24.01 1.63
CA ALA A 54 -7.81 24.24 3.02
C ALA A 54 -6.62 24.52 3.96
N THR A 55 -5.46 23.93 3.68
CA THR A 55 -4.24 24.10 4.48
C THR A 55 -3.33 25.23 3.98
N GLY A 56 -3.68 25.95 2.91
CA GLY A 56 -2.89 27.04 2.33
C GLY A 56 -1.54 26.60 1.73
N LYS A 57 -1.39 25.29 1.40
CA LYS A 57 -0.10 24.72 0.94
C LYS A 57 0.06 24.64 -0.57
N LEU A 58 -0.81 25.29 -1.32
CA LEU A 58 -0.78 25.26 -2.78
C LEU A 58 0.55 25.81 -3.35
N ASN A 59 1.10 26.85 -2.74
CA ASN A 59 2.40 27.41 -3.15
C ASN A 59 3.54 26.39 -2.97
N ILE A 60 3.52 25.61 -1.89
CA ILE A 60 4.51 24.55 -1.65
C ILE A 60 4.38 23.47 -2.71
N PHE A 61 3.14 23.05 -3.01
CA PHE A 61 2.85 22.10 -4.07
C PHE A 61 3.41 22.56 -5.42
N MET A 62 3.18 23.80 -5.80
CA MET A 62 3.69 24.36 -7.07
C MET A 62 5.22 24.39 -7.13
N GLN A 63 5.88 24.80 -6.05
CA GLN A 63 7.34 24.84 -5.96
C GLN A 63 7.95 23.43 -6.05
N GLU A 64 7.43 22.47 -5.28
CA GLU A 64 7.90 21.09 -5.29
C GLU A 64 7.66 20.42 -6.64
N THR A 65 6.49 20.65 -7.26
CA THR A 65 6.17 20.16 -8.61
C THR A 65 7.18 20.68 -9.63
N LYS A 66 7.46 21.97 -9.63
CA LYS A 66 8.46 22.57 -10.51
C LYS A 66 9.85 21.97 -10.28
N ALA A 67 10.25 21.75 -9.03
CA ALA A 67 11.52 21.13 -8.68
C ALA A 67 11.60 19.67 -9.16
N ILE A 68 10.54 18.87 -9.02
CA ILE A 68 10.49 17.47 -9.47
C ILE A 68 10.64 17.39 -10.98
N PHE A 69 9.91 18.21 -11.74
CA PHE A 69 9.94 18.20 -13.20
C PHE A 69 11.10 19.00 -13.83
N SER A 70 11.93 19.67 -13.02
CA SER A 70 13.12 20.38 -13.50
C SER A 70 14.22 19.43 -13.97
N THR A 71 14.28 18.20 -13.47
CA THR A 71 15.27 17.20 -13.89
C THR A 71 14.57 15.94 -14.43
N LYS A 72 15.10 15.44 -15.57
CA LYS A 72 14.58 14.20 -16.20
C LYS A 72 14.55 13.01 -15.23
N LYS A 73 15.55 12.91 -14.35
CA LYS A 73 15.65 11.82 -13.38
C LYS A 73 14.50 11.82 -12.38
N THR A 74 14.24 12.95 -11.73
CA THR A 74 13.16 13.06 -10.73
C THR A 74 11.78 12.96 -11.37
N ALA A 75 11.59 13.53 -12.57
CA ALA A 75 10.36 13.39 -13.35
C ALA A 75 10.08 11.92 -13.70
N CYS A 76 11.08 11.21 -14.24
CA CYS A 76 10.97 9.78 -14.56
C CYS A 76 10.65 8.95 -13.29
N CYS A 77 11.36 9.22 -12.18
CA CYS A 77 11.07 8.54 -10.90
C CYS A 77 9.64 8.80 -10.42
N MET A 78 9.10 10.01 -10.59
CA MET A 78 7.73 10.34 -10.21
C MET A 78 6.71 9.56 -11.04
N VAL A 79 6.89 9.50 -12.36
CA VAL A 79 6.02 8.73 -13.26
C VAL A 79 6.09 7.24 -12.94
N LEU A 80 7.28 6.69 -12.75
CA LEU A 80 7.45 5.27 -12.36
C LEU A 80 6.84 4.99 -10.98
N ALA A 81 6.97 5.91 -10.02
CA ALA A 81 6.33 5.76 -8.71
C ALA A 81 4.81 5.73 -8.83
N ALA A 82 4.21 6.62 -9.65
CA ALA A 82 2.79 6.61 -9.93
C ALA A 82 2.32 5.29 -10.56
N ILE A 83 3.09 4.75 -11.51
CA ILE A 83 2.80 3.45 -12.14
C ILE A 83 2.89 2.31 -11.11
N MET A 84 3.97 2.25 -10.32
CA MET A 84 4.17 1.18 -9.34
C MET A 84 3.08 1.16 -8.26
N ILE A 85 2.69 2.33 -7.75
CA ILE A 85 1.62 2.39 -6.75
C ILE A 85 0.26 2.07 -7.35
N SER A 86 0.02 2.40 -8.62
CA SER A 86 -1.20 2.05 -9.33
C SER A 86 -1.36 0.53 -9.49
N PHE A 87 -0.29 -0.15 -9.91
CA PHE A 87 -0.28 -1.61 -9.96
C PHE A 87 -0.49 -2.23 -8.60
N ASN A 88 0.18 -1.72 -7.58
CA ASN A 88 0.00 -2.20 -6.21
C ASN A 88 -1.45 -2.10 -5.74
N TRP A 89 -2.07 -0.94 -5.94
CA TRP A 89 -3.46 -0.71 -5.55
C TRP A 89 -4.46 -1.54 -6.36
N GLY A 90 -4.23 -1.68 -7.67
CA GLY A 90 -5.07 -2.50 -8.54
C GLY A 90 -5.04 -3.97 -8.13
N ILE A 91 -3.86 -4.53 -7.90
CA ILE A 91 -3.69 -5.91 -7.42
C ILE A 91 -4.35 -6.10 -6.05
N PHE A 92 -4.22 -5.12 -5.13
CA PHE A 92 -4.84 -5.20 -3.82
C PHE A 92 -6.37 -5.23 -3.89
N ILE A 93 -6.99 -4.30 -4.64
CA ILE A 93 -8.45 -4.24 -4.82
C ILE A 93 -8.94 -5.55 -5.45
N TRP A 94 -8.32 -5.95 -6.56
CA TRP A 94 -8.66 -7.20 -7.23
C TRP A 94 -8.54 -8.41 -6.30
N ALA A 95 -7.49 -8.50 -5.49
CA ALA A 95 -7.30 -9.63 -4.58
C ALA A 95 -8.36 -9.65 -3.46
N VAL A 96 -8.78 -8.48 -2.98
CA VAL A 96 -9.87 -8.37 -1.99
C VAL A 96 -11.20 -8.84 -2.59
N GLU A 97 -11.52 -8.44 -3.82
CA GLU A 97 -12.73 -8.89 -4.53
C GLU A 97 -12.70 -10.40 -4.80
N ALA A 98 -11.55 -10.90 -5.23
CA ALA A 98 -11.35 -12.33 -5.50
C ALA A 98 -11.31 -13.22 -4.24
N GLY A 99 -11.55 -12.66 -3.03
CA GLY A 99 -11.53 -13.43 -1.79
C GLY A 99 -10.12 -13.93 -1.42
N ARG A 100 -9.08 -13.14 -1.69
CA ARG A 100 -7.67 -13.48 -1.43
C ARG A 100 -7.04 -12.55 -0.38
N ILE A 101 -7.83 -12.09 0.60
CA ILE A 101 -7.38 -11.16 1.66
C ILE A 101 -6.24 -11.76 2.49
N VAL A 102 -6.30 -13.06 2.78
CA VAL A 102 -5.23 -13.78 3.50
C VAL A 102 -3.91 -13.70 2.72
N GLU A 103 -3.95 -13.84 1.40
CA GLU A 103 -2.75 -13.72 0.56
C GLU A 103 -2.21 -12.29 0.51
N THR A 104 -3.08 -11.28 0.49
CA THR A 104 -2.64 -9.87 0.60
C THR A 104 -1.96 -9.61 1.94
N SER A 105 -2.50 -10.14 3.04
CA SER A 105 -1.91 -10.04 4.37
C SER A 105 -0.53 -10.66 4.42
N MET A 106 -0.36 -11.85 3.82
CA MET A 106 0.94 -12.51 3.68
C MET A 106 1.95 -11.61 2.96
N GLY A 107 1.55 -10.98 1.85
CA GLY A 107 2.40 -10.04 1.11
C GLY A 107 2.87 -8.87 1.97
N TYR A 108 1.98 -8.26 2.73
CA TYR A 108 2.35 -7.15 3.60
C TYR A 108 3.24 -7.57 4.78
N TYR A 109 3.12 -8.80 5.29
CA TYR A 109 4.07 -9.34 6.26
C TYR A 109 5.47 -9.55 5.65
N ILE A 110 5.56 -9.89 4.36
CA ILE A 110 6.82 -10.06 3.64
C ILE A 110 7.46 -8.70 3.30
N SER A 111 6.70 -7.60 3.22
CA SER A 111 7.20 -6.30 2.78
C SER A 111 8.48 -5.81 3.46
N PRO A 112 8.68 -5.91 4.78
CA PRO A 112 9.94 -5.50 5.40
C PRO A 112 11.13 -6.32 4.95
N LEU A 113 10.96 -7.62 4.72
CA LEU A 113 12.01 -8.51 4.24
C LEU A 113 12.34 -8.21 2.77
N MET A 114 11.33 -7.86 1.97
CA MET A 114 11.52 -7.40 0.59
C MET A 114 12.31 -6.07 0.55
N ASN A 115 12.01 -5.13 1.45
CA ASN A 115 12.78 -3.88 1.57
C ASN A 115 14.26 -4.15 1.93
N VAL A 116 14.54 -5.13 2.78
CA VAL A 116 15.91 -5.56 3.11
C VAL A 116 16.59 -6.13 1.87
N LEU A 117 15.91 -6.99 1.11
CA LEU A 117 16.45 -7.56 -0.13
C LEU A 117 16.77 -6.46 -1.14
N PHE A 118 15.91 -5.47 -1.28
CA PHE A 118 16.14 -4.30 -2.14
C PHE A 118 17.33 -3.45 -1.68
N GLY A 119 17.50 -3.29 -0.36
CA GLY A 119 18.70 -2.65 0.21
C GLY A 119 20.00 -3.33 -0.24
N VAL A 120 20.02 -4.66 -0.23
CA VAL A 120 21.17 -5.42 -0.70
C VAL A 120 21.40 -5.28 -2.21
N VAL A 121 20.34 -5.51 -2.99
CA VAL A 121 20.47 -5.58 -4.46
C VAL A 121 20.77 -4.20 -5.06
N PHE A 122 20.08 -3.15 -4.64
CA PHE A 122 20.14 -1.82 -5.24
C PHE A 122 21.08 -0.86 -4.49
N LEU A 123 21.16 -0.97 -3.16
CA LEU A 123 21.99 -0.08 -2.35
C LEU A 123 23.31 -0.74 -1.91
N ARG A 124 23.54 -2.01 -2.29
CA ARG A 124 24.72 -2.81 -1.94
C ARG A 124 24.97 -2.89 -0.44
N GLU A 125 23.89 -2.88 0.35
CA GLU A 125 23.96 -3.03 1.79
C GLU A 125 24.37 -4.45 2.17
N ARG A 126 25.20 -4.60 3.22
CA ARG A 126 25.59 -5.91 3.74
C ARG A 126 24.57 -6.38 4.78
N LEU A 127 24.06 -7.58 4.59
CA LEU A 127 23.15 -8.20 5.57
C LEU A 127 23.91 -8.70 6.80
N ALA A 128 23.35 -8.45 7.97
CA ALA A 128 23.73 -9.17 9.18
C ALA A 128 23.26 -10.62 9.10
N LYS A 129 23.94 -11.54 9.81
CA LYS A 129 23.60 -12.97 9.80
C LYS A 129 22.13 -13.24 10.15
N LEU A 130 21.58 -12.51 11.12
CA LEU A 130 20.17 -12.62 11.51
C LEU A 130 19.21 -12.14 10.41
N GLN A 131 19.59 -11.15 9.61
CA GLN A 131 18.77 -10.69 8.48
C GLN A 131 18.78 -11.73 7.34
N ILE A 132 19.91 -12.40 7.10
CA ILE A 132 19.96 -13.51 6.14
C ILE A 132 19.04 -14.63 6.61
N ALA A 133 19.09 -15.03 7.89
CA ALA A 133 18.20 -16.03 8.45
C ALA A 133 16.72 -15.63 8.32
N ALA A 134 16.39 -14.36 8.58
CA ALA A 134 15.02 -13.83 8.43
C ALA A 134 14.48 -13.97 6.99
N VAL A 135 15.29 -13.56 6.00
CA VAL A 135 14.93 -13.69 4.58
C VAL A 135 14.81 -15.17 4.18
N SER A 136 15.70 -16.03 4.69
CA SER A 136 15.65 -17.47 4.43
C SER A 136 14.36 -18.11 4.99
N CYS A 137 13.92 -17.72 6.19
CA CYS A 137 12.64 -18.20 6.74
C CYS A 137 11.45 -17.83 5.86
N ALA A 138 11.40 -16.59 5.36
CA ALA A 138 10.33 -16.19 4.43
C ALA A 138 10.40 -16.97 3.10
N ALA A 139 11.61 -17.18 2.56
CA ALA A 139 11.80 -17.97 1.34
C ALA A 139 11.34 -19.43 1.52
N VAL A 140 11.61 -20.04 2.69
CA VAL A 140 11.10 -21.39 3.04
C VAL A 140 9.57 -21.38 3.06
N GLY A 141 8.94 -20.38 3.71
CA GLY A 141 7.47 -20.25 3.73
C GLY A 141 6.87 -20.17 2.31
N ILE A 142 7.46 -19.35 1.44
CA ILE A 142 7.03 -19.25 0.03
C ILE A 142 7.24 -20.60 -0.68
N GLY A 143 8.36 -21.28 -0.45
CA GLY A 143 8.63 -22.61 -1.02
C GLY A 143 7.59 -23.65 -0.62
N VAL A 144 7.13 -23.63 0.63
CA VAL A 144 6.04 -24.52 1.11
C VAL A 144 4.75 -24.30 0.32
N ILE A 145 4.36 -23.04 0.06
CA ILE A 145 3.16 -22.75 -0.76
C ILE A 145 3.33 -23.27 -2.18
N ILE A 146 4.48 -23.02 -2.81
CA ILE A 146 4.72 -23.45 -4.19
C ILE A 146 4.60 -24.98 -4.32
N VAL A 147 5.21 -25.71 -3.39
CA VAL A 147 5.20 -27.18 -3.39
C VAL A 147 3.79 -27.71 -3.11
N HIS A 148 3.07 -27.12 -2.17
CA HIS A 148 1.76 -27.63 -1.76
C HIS A 148 0.64 -27.26 -2.72
N ASN A 149 0.59 -26.03 -3.19
CA ASN A 149 -0.48 -25.52 -4.06
C ASN A 149 -0.18 -25.70 -5.56
N GLY A 150 1.04 -26.13 -5.91
CA GLY A 150 1.48 -26.27 -7.30
C GLY A 150 1.59 -24.95 -8.07
N GLY A 151 1.55 -23.81 -7.38
CA GLY A 151 1.58 -22.48 -7.99
C GLY A 151 2.24 -21.42 -7.15
N LEU A 152 2.75 -20.38 -7.82
CA LEU A 152 3.38 -19.24 -7.15
C LEU A 152 2.31 -18.37 -6.46
N PRO A 153 2.46 -18.00 -5.17
CA PRO A 153 1.57 -17.04 -4.50
C PRO A 153 1.85 -15.63 -5.02
N TRP A 154 1.42 -15.38 -6.25
CA TRP A 154 1.85 -14.19 -7.02
C TRP A 154 1.36 -12.88 -6.39
N VAL A 155 0.18 -12.85 -5.75
CA VAL A 155 -0.32 -11.67 -5.03
C VAL A 155 0.59 -11.35 -3.85
N ALA A 156 0.91 -12.37 -3.03
CA ALA A 156 1.78 -12.21 -1.86
C ALA A 156 3.21 -11.77 -2.21
N LEU A 157 3.66 -12.02 -3.44
CA LEU A 157 4.98 -11.59 -3.91
C LEU A 157 4.94 -10.24 -4.63
N THR A 158 3.91 -9.99 -5.44
CA THR A 158 3.85 -8.79 -6.28
C THR A 158 3.53 -7.54 -5.47
N LEU A 159 2.68 -7.66 -4.43
CA LEU A 159 2.37 -6.52 -3.55
C LEU A 159 3.62 -5.95 -2.86
N PRO A 160 4.44 -6.75 -2.13
CA PRO A 160 5.65 -6.22 -1.50
C PRO A 160 6.71 -5.79 -2.53
N LEU A 161 6.80 -6.46 -3.67
CA LEU A 161 7.74 -6.12 -4.74
C LEU A 161 7.43 -4.72 -5.30
N THR A 162 6.20 -4.48 -5.72
CA THR A 162 5.79 -3.18 -6.28
C THR A 162 5.90 -2.06 -5.26
N PHE A 163 5.56 -2.35 -3.99
CA PHE A 163 5.69 -1.38 -2.91
C PHE A 163 7.15 -1.07 -2.55
N ALA A 164 8.05 -2.06 -2.60
CA ALA A 164 9.48 -1.84 -2.39
C ALA A 164 10.11 -1.00 -3.51
N PHE A 165 9.74 -1.25 -4.77
CA PHE A 165 10.12 -0.39 -5.90
C PHE A 165 9.62 1.04 -5.74
N TYR A 166 8.33 1.20 -5.40
CA TYR A 166 7.77 2.51 -5.09
C TYR A 166 8.56 3.21 -3.98
N GLY A 167 8.87 2.53 -2.88
CA GLY A 167 9.66 3.06 -1.78
C GLY A 167 11.08 3.49 -2.20
N LEU A 168 11.73 2.73 -3.09
CA LEU A 168 13.04 3.08 -3.64
C LEU A 168 12.99 4.36 -4.49
N LEU A 169 11.99 4.48 -5.36
CA LEU A 169 11.78 5.68 -6.18
C LEU A 169 11.49 6.91 -5.32
N LYS A 170 10.72 6.74 -4.23
CA LYS A 170 10.41 7.83 -3.28
C LYS A 170 11.63 8.36 -2.53
N LYS A 171 12.70 7.57 -2.36
CA LYS A 171 13.97 8.06 -1.80
C LYS A 171 14.66 9.09 -2.70
N ILE A 172 14.40 9.04 -4.01
CA ILE A 172 14.97 9.97 -4.99
C ILE A 172 14.14 11.25 -5.09
N ILE A 173 12.83 11.15 -4.82
CA ILE A 173 11.87 12.26 -4.93
C ILE A 173 11.74 12.95 -3.58
N ILE A 174 12.24 14.18 -3.49
CA ILE A 174 12.11 15.00 -2.27
C ILE A 174 10.84 15.85 -2.40
N ALA A 175 9.75 15.38 -1.80
CA ALA A 175 8.47 16.09 -1.80
C ALA A 175 7.70 15.85 -0.49
N GLN A 176 6.82 16.80 -0.15
CA GLN A 176 5.86 16.57 0.94
C GLN A 176 4.84 15.51 0.52
N PRO A 177 4.24 14.78 1.47
CA PRO A 177 3.29 13.71 1.16
C PRO A 177 2.10 14.16 0.33
N MET A 178 1.51 15.30 0.68
CA MET A 178 0.37 15.84 -0.09
C MET A 178 0.77 16.10 -1.54
N THR A 179 1.94 16.72 -1.77
CA THR A 179 2.47 16.96 -3.12
C THR A 179 2.67 15.64 -3.87
N SER A 180 3.26 14.65 -3.21
CA SER A 180 3.55 13.39 -3.85
C SER A 180 2.28 12.61 -4.22
N ILE A 181 1.34 12.48 -3.28
CA ILE A 181 0.08 11.77 -3.52
C ILE A 181 -0.72 12.48 -4.63
N LEU A 182 -0.81 13.83 -4.57
CA LEU A 182 -1.52 14.57 -5.61
C LEU A 182 -0.88 14.40 -6.99
N LEU A 183 0.44 14.48 -7.10
CA LEU A 183 1.13 14.28 -8.39
C LEU A 183 0.95 12.86 -8.93
N GLU A 184 1.08 11.84 -8.09
CA GLU A 184 0.89 10.45 -8.46
C GLU A 184 -0.54 10.21 -8.97
N THR A 185 -1.54 10.73 -8.25
CA THR A 185 -2.94 10.59 -8.65
C THR A 185 -3.27 11.41 -9.90
N LEU A 186 -2.76 12.65 -10.03
CA LEU A 186 -2.96 13.48 -11.22
C LEU A 186 -2.31 12.89 -12.47
N LEU A 187 -1.15 12.25 -12.36
CA LEU A 187 -0.48 11.60 -13.49
C LEU A 187 -1.31 10.43 -14.05
N ILE A 188 -2.03 9.72 -13.19
CA ILE A 188 -2.88 8.58 -13.58
C ILE A 188 -4.31 9.02 -13.91
N SER A 189 -4.78 10.15 -13.37
CA SER A 189 -6.15 10.64 -13.58
C SER A 189 -6.61 10.74 -15.04
N PRO A 190 -5.78 11.16 -16.02
CA PRO A 190 -6.21 11.16 -17.42
C PRO A 190 -6.52 9.75 -17.96
N LEU A 191 -5.73 8.74 -17.56
CA LEU A 191 -5.97 7.34 -17.92
C LEU A 191 -7.24 6.82 -17.24
N ALA A 192 -7.40 7.14 -15.94
CA ALA A 192 -8.57 6.76 -15.17
C ALA A 192 -9.86 7.38 -15.75
N ALA A 193 -9.84 8.68 -16.09
CA ALA A 193 -10.97 9.35 -16.72
C ALA A 193 -11.27 8.79 -18.11
N GLY A 194 -10.25 8.53 -18.91
CA GLY A 194 -10.38 7.88 -20.22
C GLY A 194 -11.01 6.49 -20.13
N TYR A 195 -10.62 5.71 -19.14
CA TYR A 195 -11.20 4.38 -18.88
C TYR A 195 -12.67 4.47 -18.46
N LEU A 196 -13.04 5.36 -17.54
CA LEU A 196 -14.44 5.55 -17.15
C LEU A 196 -15.29 6.08 -18.31
N TYR A 197 -14.73 6.94 -19.15
CA TYR A 197 -15.39 7.41 -20.36
C TYR A 197 -15.64 6.25 -21.35
N TYR A 198 -14.62 5.40 -21.58
CA TYR A 198 -14.75 4.19 -22.40
C TYR A 198 -15.87 3.27 -21.87
N LEU A 199 -15.88 2.98 -20.56
CA LEU A 199 -16.94 2.18 -19.94
C LEU A 199 -18.32 2.81 -20.14
N SER A 200 -18.45 4.12 -19.97
CA SER A 200 -19.73 4.81 -20.07
C SER A 200 -20.40 4.67 -21.45
N ILE A 201 -19.60 4.48 -22.50
CA ILE A 201 -20.09 4.32 -23.87
C ILE A 201 -20.39 2.87 -24.23
N ASN A 202 -19.53 1.92 -23.75
CA ASN A 202 -19.56 0.54 -24.26
C ASN A 202 -20.27 -0.45 -23.33
N GLU A 203 -20.07 -0.32 -22.02
CA GLU A 203 -20.48 -1.33 -21.04
C GLU A 203 -21.40 -0.79 -19.95
N GLY A 204 -21.44 0.53 -19.81
CA GLY A 204 -22.11 1.21 -18.70
C GLY A 204 -21.20 1.36 -17.49
N THR A 205 -21.46 2.38 -16.69
CA THR A 205 -20.74 2.65 -15.44
C THR A 205 -21.72 2.70 -14.27
N VAL A 206 -21.20 2.57 -13.06
CA VAL A 206 -22.00 2.74 -11.83
C VAL A 206 -22.69 4.12 -11.78
N TYR A 207 -22.11 5.14 -12.42
CA TYR A 207 -22.73 6.46 -12.53
C TYR A 207 -24.06 6.48 -13.31
N GLN A 208 -24.27 5.49 -14.16
CA GLN A 208 -25.52 5.36 -14.95
C GLN A 208 -26.60 4.62 -14.16
N SER A 209 -26.23 3.75 -13.21
CA SER A 209 -27.19 3.03 -12.35
C SER A 209 -27.77 3.91 -11.23
N CYS A 210 -27.18 5.09 -10.97
CA CYS A 210 -27.61 6.06 -9.96
C CYS A 210 -27.79 5.49 -8.53
N ASP A 211 -27.06 4.42 -8.18
CA ASP A 211 -27.03 3.95 -6.79
C ASP A 211 -26.22 4.93 -5.92
N MET A 212 -26.95 5.73 -5.14
CA MET A 212 -26.36 6.78 -4.30
C MET A 212 -25.35 6.23 -3.30
N ASN A 213 -25.59 5.04 -2.74
CA ASN A 213 -24.68 4.45 -1.76
C ASN A 213 -23.32 4.12 -2.40
N THR A 214 -23.36 3.49 -3.56
CA THR A 214 -22.16 3.14 -4.32
C THR A 214 -21.41 4.41 -4.77
N LEU A 215 -22.12 5.44 -5.24
CA LEU A 215 -21.49 6.73 -5.61
C LEU A 215 -20.80 7.41 -4.42
N LEU A 216 -21.42 7.40 -3.24
CA LEU A 216 -20.83 7.94 -2.02
C LEU A 216 -19.60 7.14 -1.57
N LEU A 217 -19.63 5.81 -1.69
CA LEU A 217 -18.48 4.95 -1.41
C LEU A 217 -17.34 5.23 -2.40
N LEU A 218 -17.62 5.37 -3.69
CA LEU A 218 -16.60 5.70 -4.69
C LEU A 218 -15.98 7.08 -4.43
N ALA A 219 -16.81 8.09 -4.11
CA ALA A 219 -16.31 9.41 -3.72
C ALA A 219 -15.48 9.36 -2.42
N GLY A 220 -15.91 8.58 -1.44
CA GLY A 220 -15.20 8.35 -0.19
C GLY A 220 -13.85 7.66 -0.37
N ALA A 221 -13.64 6.91 -1.46
CA ALA A 221 -12.40 6.21 -1.74
C ALA A 221 -11.17 7.14 -1.74
N GLY A 222 -11.35 8.41 -2.14
CA GLY A 222 -10.30 9.41 -2.07
C GLY A 222 -9.82 9.68 -0.64
N ALA A 223 -10.76 9.95 0.25
CA ALA A 223 -10.47 10.20 1.67
C ALA A 223 -9.87 8.96 2.36
N VAL A 224 -10.47 7.79 2.10
CA VAL A 224 -10.04 6.49 2.66
C VAL A 224 -8.62 6.12 2.22
N THR A 225 -8.22 6.54 1.03
CA THR A 225 -6.86 6.34 0.50
C THR A 225 -5.86 7.34 1.08
N ALA A 226 -6.20 8.64 1.03
CA ALA A 226 -5.25 9.69 1.37
C ALA A 226 -5.05 9.84 2.89
N THR A 227 -6.09 9.66 3.70
CA THR A 227 -6.03 9.86 5.15
C THR A 227 -4.97 8.98 5.84
N PRO A 228 -4.94 7.65 5.66
CA PRO A 228 -3.91 6.83 6.30
C PRO A 228 -2.51 7.16 5.80
N MET A 229 -2.34 7.56 4.54
CA MET A 229 -1.03 7.97 4.02
C MET A 229 -0.53 9.27 4.67
N LEU A 230 -1.43 10.24 4.92
CA LEU A 230 -1.10 11.48 5.62
C LEU A 230 -0.74 11.21 7.09
N LEU A 231 -1.52 10.37 7.77
CA LEU A 231 -1.25 9.94 9.14
C LEU A 231 0.10 9.19 9.25
N PHE A 232 0.35 8.25 8.35
CA PHE A 232 1.63 7.53 8.26
C PHE A 232 2.81 8.49 8.15
N THR A 233 2.70 9.49 7.29
CA THR A 233 3.78 10.45 7.11
C THR A 233 3.98 11.34 8.34
N ALA A 234 2.89 11.76 8.98
CA ALA A 234 2.98 12.48 10.25
C ALA A 234 3.62 11.63 11.34
N CYS A 235 3.34 10.31 11.37
CA CYS A 235 3.99 9.33 12.22
C CYS A 235 5.49 9.23 11.93
N ALA A 236 5.88 8.98 10.67
CA ALA A 236 7.27 8.77 10.26
C ALA A 236 8.17 9.99 10.52
N ARG A 237 7.61 11.20 10.57
CA ARG A 237 8.34 12.43 10.95
C ARG A 237 8.58 12.57 12.46
N LYS A 238 7.84 11.83 13.28
CA LYS A 238 7.86 11.97 14.74
C LYS A 238 8.47 10.78 15.46
N LEU A 239 8.51 9.62 14.81
CA LEU A 239 8.99 8.37 15.40
C LEU A 239 10.23 7.85 14.68
N PRO A 240 11.12 7.16 15.40
CA PRO A 240 12.19 6.37 14.80
C PRO A 240 11.63 5.30 13.87
N LEU A 241 12.34 5.01 12.77
CA LEU A 241 11.90 4.06 11.75
C LEU A 241 11.64 2.64 12.28
N ASN A 242 12.38 2.21 13.31
CA ASN A 242 12.13 0.93 13.96
C ASN A 242 10.73 0.84 14.58
N ILE A 243 10.28 1.91 15.26
CA ILE A 243 8.94 1.96 15.85
C ILE A 243 7.87 1.99 14.76
N VAL A 244 8.08 2.78 13.69
CA VAL A 244 7.17 2.79 12.52
C VAL A 244 7.08 1.40 11.90
N GLY A 245 8.21 0.69 11.75
CA GLY A 245 8.26 -0.68 11.25
C GLY A 245 7.49 -1.68 12.13
N PHE A 246 7.50 -1.52 13.46
CA PHE A 246 6.67 -2.35 14.35
C PHE A 246 5.18 -2.08 14.17
N LEU A 247 4.80 -0.81 14.07
CA LEU A 247 3.40 -0.43 13.87
C LEU A 247 2.85 -0.95 12.54
N GLN A 248 3.70 -1.12 11.54
CA GLN A 248 3.32 -1.63 10.22
C GLN A 248 2.64 -3.00 10.28
N TYR A 249 2.98 -3.86 11.24
CA TYR A 249 2.39 -5.20 11.37
C TYR A 249 0.96 -5.22 11.86
N ILE A 250 0.43 -4.11 12.37
CA ILE A 250 -0.96 -3.97 12.78
C ILE A 250 -1.89 -4.19 11.58
N SER A 251 -1.60 -3.55 10.48
CA SER A 251 -2.46 -3.61 9.28
C SER A 251 -2.65 -5.04 8.75
N PRO A 252 -1.59 -5.80 8.40
CA PRO A 252 -1.78 -7.17 7.90
C PRO A 252 -2.37 -8.11 8.95
N SER A 253 -2.14 -7.86 10.25
CA SER A 253 -2.78 -8.67 11.30
C SER A 253 -4.29 -8.49 11.31
N ILE A 254 -4.77 -7.25 11.21
CA ILE A 254 -6.20 -6.96 11.13
C ILE A 254 -6.78 -7.50 9.82
N SER A 255 -6.11 -7.30 8.69
CA SER A 255 -6.58 -7.81 7.39
C SER A 255 -6.67 -9.34 7.38
N LEU A 256 -5.69 -10.04 8.00
CA LEU A 256 -5.74 -11.50 8.17
C LEU A 256 -6.97 -11.92 8.99
N MET A 257 -7.19 -11.26 10.12
CA MET A 257 -8.36 -11.55 10.97
C MET A 257 -9.68 -11.30 10.22
N ILE A 258 -9.76 -10.23 9.44
CA ILE A 258 -10.92 -9.91 8.61
C ILE A 258 -11.14 -11.00 7.55
N GLY A 259 -10.10 -11.38 6.82
CA GLY A 259 -10.18 -12.43 5.80
C GLY A 259 -10.69 -13.75 6.37
N VAL A 260 -10.09 -14.19 7.47
CA VAL A 260 -10.44 -15.49 8.08
C VAL A 260 -11.75 -15.45 8.85
N LEU A 261 -11.95 -14.46 9.75
CA LEU A 261 -13.08 -14.47 10.70
C LEU A 261 -14.35 -13.84 10.12
N ILE A 262 -14.23 -12.85 9.23
CA ILE A 262 -15.40 -12.15 8.67
C ILE A 262 -15.78 -12.74 7.32
N TYR A 263 -14.80 -12.97 6.45
CA TYR A 263 -15.05 -13.44 5.07
C TYR A 263 -14.88 -14.95 4.90
N GLY A 264 -14.50 -15.68 5.97
CA GLY A 264 -14.41 -17.14 5.95
C GLY A 264 -13.36 -17.68 4.98
N GLU A 265 -12.31 -16.89 4.67
CA GLU A 265 -11.23 -17.38 3.83
C GLU A 265 -10.50 -18.55 4.51
N PRO A 266 -10.13 -19.61 3.77
CA PRO A 266 -9.54 -20.80 4.36
C PRO A 266 -8.18 -20.53 4.98
N PHE A 267 -8.05 -20.79 6.28
CA PHE A 267 -6.78 -20.77 6.99
C PHE A 267 -6.34 -22.22 7.25
N THR A 268 -5.75 -22.83 6.24
CA THR A 268 -5.33 -24.23 6.25
C THR A 268 -4.05 -24.43 7.07
N GLY A 269 -3.70 -25.69 7.38
CA GLY A 269 -2.43 -26.04 8.02
C GLY A 269 -1.21 -25.55 7.20
N THR A 270 -1.30 -25.57 5.88
CA THR A 270 -0.27 -25.00 5.00
C THR A 270 -0.15 -23.49 5.18
N THR A 271 -1.28 -22.77 5.18
CA THR A 271 -1.30 -21.34 5.43
C THR A 271 -0.69 -21.01 6.80
N ALA A 272 -1.06 -21.76 7.85
CA ALA A 272 -0.49 -21.61 9.20
C ALA A 272 1.03 -21.83 9.22
N THR A 273 1.55 -22.83 8.51
CA THR A 273 2.99 -23.10 8.39
C THR A 273 3.71 -21.93 7.73
N VAL A 274 3.16 -21.41 6.65
CA VAL A 274 3.74 -20.25 5.94
C VAL A 274 3.77 -19.01 6.81
N PHE A 275 2.65 -18.68 7.48
CA PHE A 275 2.62 -17.57 8.43
C PHE A 275 3.61 -17.80 9.59
N GLY A 276 3.75 -19.03 10.08
CA GLY A 276 4.75 -19.40 11.09
C GLY A 276 6.16 -19.10 10.63
N CYS A 277 6.52 -19.46 9.39
CA CYS A 277 7.82 -19.14 8.80
C CYS A 277 8.04 -17.63 8.66
N ILE A 278 7.03 -16.91 8.19
CA ILE A 278 7.09 -15.45 8.03
C ILE A 278 7.26 -14.78 9.41
N TRP A 279 6.47 -15.15 10.40
CA TRP A 279 6.56 -14.59 11.76
C TRP A 279 7.88 -14.92 12.43
N ALA A 280 8.42 -16.13 12.24
CA ALA A 280 9.78 -16.47 12.70
C ALA A 280 10.84 -15.59 12.03
N GLY A 281 10.75 -15.39 10.71
CA GLY A 281 11.61 -14.47 9.98
C GLY A 281 11.51 -13.03 10.50
N LEU A 282 10.29 -12.55 10.76
CA LEU A 282 10.06 -11.23 11.34
C LEU A 282 10.65 -11.10 12.76
N ALA A 283 10.48 -12.11 13.61
CA ALA A 283 11.06 -12.11 14.95
C ALA A 283 12.59 -12.00 14.89
N LEU A 284 13.24 -12.77 13.99
CA LEU A 284 14.67 -12.68 13.74
C LEU A 284 15.09 -11.31 13.20
N PHE A 285 14.31 -10.74 12.28
CA PHE A 285 14.57 -9.41 11.73
C PHE A 285 14.50 -8.33 12.82
N ILE A 286 13.44 -8.33 13.62
CA ILE A 286 13.22 -7.40 14.73
C ILE A 286 14.38 -7.54 15.76
N TRP A 287 14.72 -8.78 16.13
CA TRP A 287 15.84 -9.04 17.02
C TRP A 287 17.17 -8.48 16.49
N SER A 288 17.39 -8.59 15.18
CA SER A 288 18.54 -8.00 14.50
C SER A 288 18.59 -6.47 14.61
N GLN A 289 17.44 -5.80 14.63
CA GLN A 289 17.37 -4.33 14.76
C GLN A 289 17.61 -3.86 16.21
N ILE A 290 17.17 -4.63 17.20
CA ILE A 290 17.35 -4.30 18.63
C ILE A 290 18.82 -4.45 19.04
N ARG A 291 19.57 -5.39 18.41
CA ARG A 291 20.98 -5.62 18.72
C ARG A 291 21.98 -4.69 18.02
N ARG A 292 21.51 -3.84 17.13
CA ARG A 292 22.30 -2.75 16.51
C ARG A 292 22.21 -1.47 17.32
#